data_46d8f3640d9313eb403b469419c4e651
#
_entry.id   46d8f3640d9313eb403b469419c4e651
#
_cell.length_a   1.000
_cell.length_b   1.000
_cell.length_c   1.000
_cell.angle_alpha   90.00
_cell.angle_beta   90.00
_cell.angle_gamma   90.00
#
_symmetry.space_group_name_H-M   'P 1'
#
loop_
_entity.id
_entity.type
_entity.pdbx_description
1 polymer ?
#
loop_
_entity_poly.entity_id
_entity_poly.type
_entity_poly.pdbx_seq_one_letter_code
_entity_poly.pdbx_strand_id
1 'polypeptide(L)'
;AVIGYAGSLRSRLLSDEERRAAVKDFALTKGLLVALLAGAMSACFSLGLESGAAIQAAAVAAGVKELFALNPVILLVTLGGFATNAAYCIFCNVKNRTGRDYFSVPAGVWVNNVLFCALAGVLWYSQFFGLGMGKSFFAEAPLMLAFSWSILMSLNVLFSNLWGILSVSYTHLTL
;
A
#
# COMPACT_ATOMS: atom_id res chain seq x y z
N ALA A 1 -1.91 -15.98 -6.85
CA ALA A 1 -1.60 -17.18 -7.64
C ALA A 1 -2.19 -17.09 -9.06
N VAL A 2 -3.51 -16.82 -9.23
CA VAL A 2 -4.17 -16.78 -10.56
C VAL A 2 -3.60 -15.67 -11.45
N ILE A 3 -3.41 -14.47 -10.93
CA ILE A 3 -2.85 -13.33 -11.67
C ILE A 3 -1.39 -13.61 -12.09
N GLY A 4 -0.59 -14.20 -11.19
CA GLY A 4 0.78 -14.59 -11.50
C GLY A 4 0.86 -15.68 -12.57
N TYR A 5 -0.08 -16.64 -12.55
CA TYR A 5 -0.19 -17.69 -13.55
C TYR A 5 -0.60 -17.13 -14.93
N ALA A 6 -1.60 -16.25 -14.99
CA ALA A 6 -2.02 -15.58 -16.20
C ALA A 6 -0.89 -14.71 -16.79
N GLY A 7 -0.14 -13.99 -15.95
CA GLY A 7 1.05 -13.25 -16.35
C GLY A 7 2.14 -14.15 -16.93
N SER A 8 2.40 -15.32 -16.33
CA SER A 8 3.37 -16.29 -16.80
C SER A 8 2.97 -16.92 -18.14
N LEU A 9 1.68 -17.20 -18.35
CA LEU A 9 1.16 -17.69 -19.64
C LEU A 9 1.35 -16.64 -20.73
N ARG A 10 0.99 -15.37 -20.46
CA ARG A 10 1.17 -14.29 -21.44
C ARG A 10 2.65 -14.07 -21.77
N SER A 11 3.55 -14.15 -20.79
CA SER A 11 4.98 -14.00 -21.02
C SER A 11 5.59 -15.12 -21.88
N ARG A 12 4.98 -16.31 -21.91
CA ARG A 12 5.39 -17.42 -22.79
C ARG A 12 5.00 -17.20 -24.27
N LEU A 13 4.00 -16.34 -24.51
CA LEU A 13 3.53 -16.00 -25.86
C LEU A 13 4.34 -14.86 -26.51
N LEU A 14 5.15 -14.14 -25.71
CA LEU A 14 6.02 -13.07 -26.18
C LEU A 14 7.37 -13.64 -26.64
N SER A 15 7.92 -13.09 -27.71
CA SER A 15 9.29 -13.39 -28.12
C SER A 15 10.30 -12.96 -27.05
N ASP A 16 11.50 -13.55 -27.05
CA ASP A 16 12.53 -13.22 -26.05
C ASP A 16 12.98 -11.75 -26.14
N GLU A 17 12.90 -11.14 -27.33
CA GLU A 17 13.20 -9.71 -27.53
C GLU A 17 12.11 -8.81 -26.95
N GLU A 18 10.84 -9.11 -27.19
CA GLU A 18 9.71 -8.37 -26.62
C GLU A 18 9.66 -8.52 -25.09
N ARG A 19 10.03 -9.71 -24.58
CA ARG A 19 10.14 -9.96 -23.14
C ARG A 19 11.24 -9.12 -22.49
N ARG A 20 12.40 -9.00 -23.15
CA ARG A 20 13.52 -8.15 -22.68
C ARG A 20 13.22 -6.67 -22.81
N ALA A 21 12.47 -6.26 -23.84
CA ALA A 21 12.05 -4.86 -24.03
C ALA A 21 10.98 -4.43 -22.99
N ALA A 22 10.07 -5.34 -22.65
CA ALA A 22 9.00 -5.09 -21.66
C ALA A 22 9.53 -5.03 -20.21
N VAL A 23 10.64 -5.73 -19.89
CA VAL A 23 11.22 -5.79 -18.55
C VAL A 23 12.74 -5.63 -18.65
N LYS A 24 13.21 -4.40 -18.59
CA LYS A 24 14.64 -4.05 -18.70
C LYS A 24 15.54 -4.77 -17.69
N ASP A 25 15.02 -5.19 -16.54
CA ASP A 25 15.75 -5.85 -15.47
C ASP A 25 14.92 -6.98 -14.83
N PHE A 26 14.60 -8.02 -15.61
CA PHE A 26 13.88 -9.17 -15.04
C PHE A 26 14.82 -10.09 -14.24
N ALA A 27 15.00 -9.77 -12.97
CA ALA A 27 15.69 -10.63 -12.01
C ALA A 27 14.64 -11.37 -11.15
N LEU A 28 14.14 -12.52 -11.63
CA LEU A 28 13.08 -13.31 -10.97
C LEU A 28 13.43 -13.60 -9.50
N THR A 29 14.65 -14.06 -9.23
CA THR A 29 15.10 -14.40 -7.87
C THR A 29 15.10 -13.19 -6.96
N LYS A 30 15.64 -12.06 -7.44
CA LYS A 30 15.66 -10.80 -6.69
C LYS A 30 14.23 -10.28 -6.44
N GLY A 31 13.38 -10.33 -7.45
CA GLY A 31 11.97 -9.93 -7.34
C GLY A 31 11.22 -10.81 -6.34
N LEU A 32 11.45 -12.13 -6.35
CA LEU A 32 10.82 -13.05 -5.40
C LEU A 32 11.26 -12.81 -3.97
N LEU A 33 12.58 -12.57 -3.74
CA LEU A 33 13.09 -12.26 -2.40
C LEU A 33 12.52 -10.94 -1.86
N VAL A 34 12.44 -9.91 -2.70
CA VAL A 34 11.83 -8.62 -2.32
C VAL A 34 10.34 -8.80 -2.03
N ALA A 35 9.61 -9.60 -2.82
CA ALA A 35 8.20 -9.89 -2.58
C ALA A 35 7.97 -10.65 -1.27
N LEU A 36 8.83 -11.64 -0.95
CA LEU A 36 8.77 -12.35 0.33
C LEU A 36 9.04 -11.42 1.51
N LEU A 37 10.06 -10.56 1.40
CA LEU A 37 10.35 -9.57 2.43
C LEU A 37 9.18 -8.59 2.62
N ALA A 38 8.61 -8.08 1.53
CA ALA A 38 7.45 -7.20 1.58
C ALA A 38 6.24 -7.88 2.22
N GLY A 39 6.01 -9.18 1.93
CA GLY A 39 4.97 -9.99 2.56
C GLY A 39 5.19 -10.14 4.08
N ALA A 40 6.43 -10.43 4.50
CA ALA A 40 6.79 -10.51 5.91
C ALA A 40 6.57 -9.17 6.63
N MET A 41 6.98 -8.06 6.03
CA MET A 41 6.76 -6.72 6.58
C MET A 41 5.26 -6.37 6.67
N SER A 42 4.45 -6.80 5.70
CA SER A 42 2.99 -6.64 5.75
C SER A 42 2.36 -7.44 6.90
N ALA A 43 2.86 -8.65 7.15
CA ALA A 43 2.43 -9.44 8.31
C ALA A 43 2.81 -8.77 9.64
N CYS A 44 4.01 -8.19 9.74
CA CYS A 44 4.42 -7.42 10.91
C CYS A 44 3.48 -6.22 11.17
N PHE A 45 3.02 -5.55 10.12
CA PHE A 45 2.05 -4.46 10.25
C PHE A 45 0.73 -4.96 10.84
N SER A 46 0.22 -6.11 10.36
CA SER A 46 -0.99 -6.74 10.90
C SER A 46 -0.83 -7.10 12.38
N LEU A 47 0.30 -7.71 12.75
CA LEU A 47 0.62 -8.02 14.15
C LEU A 47 0.70 -6.75 15.01
N GLY A 48 1.24 -5.66 14.47
CA GLY A 48 1.25 -4.36 15.12
C GLY A 48 -0.16 -3.83 15.42
N LEU A 49 -1.10 -4.00 14.49
CA LEU A 49 -2.51 -3.65 14.72
C LEU A 49 -3.17 -4.52 15.79
N GLU A 50 -2.92 -5.83 15.77
CA GLU A 50 -3.48 -6.77 16.75
C GLU A 50 -2.91 -6.54 18.16
N SER A 51 -1.62 -6.22 18.28
CA SER A 51 -0.99 -5.91 19.58
C SER A 51 -1.52 -4.64 20.24
N GLY A 52 -2.23 -3.80 19.48
CA GLY A 52 -2.85 -2.56 19.97
C GLY A 52 -4.15 -2.72 20.78
N ALA A 53 -4.55 -3.92 21.16
CA ALA A 53 -5.81 -4.17 21.88
C ALA A 53 -5.93 -3.37 23.18
N ALA A 54 -4.84 -3.21 23.93
CA ALA A 54 -4.83 -2.39 25.16
C ALA A 54 -5.10 -0.90 24.87
N ILE A 55 -4.61 -0.39 23.75
CA ILE A 55 -4.83 1.01 23.33
C ILE A 55 -6.29 1.19 22.90
N GLN A 56 -6.86 0.20 22.21
CA GLN A 56 -8.28 0.23 21.83
C GLN A 56 -9.17 0.25 23.08
N ALA A 57 -8.90 -0.61 24.05
CA ALA A 57 -9.64 -0.64 25.32
C ALA A 57 -9.53 0.69 26.08
N ALA A 58 -8.35 1.29 26.13
CA ALA A 58 -8.14 2.60 26.74
C ALA A 58 -8.90 3.71 25.99
N ALA A 59 -8.94 3.67 24.68
CA ALA A 59 -9.70 4.62 23.87
C ALA A 59 -11.21 4.53 24.15
N VAL A 60 -11.76 3.31 24.24
CA VAL A 60 -13.18 3.10 24.60
C VAL A 60 -13.45 3.58 26.01
N ALA A 61 -12.59 3.28 26.98
CA ALA A 61 -12.70 3.78 28.36
C ALA A 61 -12.66 5.32 28.43
N ALA A 62 -11.96 5.98 27.51
CA ALA A 62 -11.93 7.43 27.35
C ALA A 62 -13.16 8.02 26.61
N GLY A 63 -14.15 7.19 26.24
CA GLY A 63 -15.40 7.63 25.60
C GLY A 63 -15.38 7.60 24.07
N VAL A 64 -14.35 7.03 23.44
CA VAL A 64 -14.33 6.79 21.98
C VAL A 64 -15.29 5.65 21.66
N LYS A 65 -16.14 5.85 20.65
CA LYS A 65 -17.04 4.79 20.18
C LYS A 65 -16.22 3.59 19.68
N GLU A 66 -16.67 2.37 19.93
CA GLU A 66 -16.02 1.12 19.52
C GLU A 66 -15.68 1.11 18.02
N LEU A 67 -16.56 1.68 17.19
CA LEU A 67 -16.38 1.86 15.75
C LEU A 67 -15.04 2.54 15.37
N PHE A 68 -14.53 3.39 16.24
CA PHE A 68 -13.32 4.19 16.02
C PHE A 68 -12.16 3.80 16.94
N ALA A 69 -12.33 2.78 17.75
CA ALA A 69 -11.35 2.38 18.76
C ALA A 69 -10.00 1.93 18.15
N LEU A 70 -10.00 1.47 16.90
CA LEU A 70 -8.79 1.07 16.20
C LEU A 70 -7.95 2.27 15.71
N ASN A 71 -8.53 3.45 15.52
CA ASN A 71 -7.84 4.61 14.93
C ASN A 71 -6.57 5.04 15.68
N PRO A 72 -6.52 5.12 17.02
CA PRO A 72 -5.29 5.44 17.75
C PRO A 72 -4.16 4.44 17.47
N VAL A 73 -4.48 3.15 17.34
CA VAL A 73 -3.50 2.11 17.02
C VAL A 73 -2.96 2.31 15.60
N ILE A 74 -3.85 2.53 14.64
CA ILE A 74 -3.48 2.81 13.24
C ILE A 74 -2.54 4.03 13.19
N LEU A 75 -2.86 5.09 13.91
CA LEU A 75 -2.04 6.30 13.95
C LEU A 75 -0.61 6.00 14.44
N LEU A 76 -0.47 5.24 15.52
CA LEU A 76 0.85 4.88 16.07
C LEU A 76 1.65 3.99 15.10
N VAL A 77 1.02 2.99 14.52
CA VAL A 77 1.70 2.07 13.59
C VAL A 77 2.10 2.82 12.31
N THR A 78 1.22 3.66 11.76
CA THR A 78 1.52 4.45 10.57
C THR A 78 2.56 5.54 10.84
N LEU A 79 2.63 6.10 12.04
CA LEU A 79 3.67 7.05 12.43
C LEU A 79 5.06 6.41 12.39
N GLY A 80 5.20 5.15 12.84
CA GLY A 80 6.44 4.39 12.72
C GLY A 80 6.84 4.18 11.26
N GLY A 81 5.89 3.79 10.41
CA GLY A 81 6.09 3.68 8.97
C GLY A 81 6.47 5.01 8.31
N PHE A 82 5.83 6.11 8.70
CA PHE A 82 6.18 7.45 8.26
C PHE A 82 7.61 7.83 8.64
N ALA A 83 8.02 7.61 9.88
CA ALA A 83 9.36 7.95 10.34
C ALA A 83 10.43 7.20 9.53
N THR A 84 10.24 5.92 9.27
CA THR A 84 11.15 5.09 8.47
C THR A 84 11.24 5.58 7.03
N ASN A 85 10.09 5.84 6.40
CA ASN A 85 10.03 6.35 5.03
C ASN A 85 10.63 7.76 4.92
N ALA A 86 10.34 8.65 5.88
CA ALA A 86 10.90 10.00 5.91
C ALA A 86 12.44 9.96 6.01
N ALA A 87 12.97 9.12 6.90
CA ALA A 87 14.42 8.95 7.04
C ALA A 87 15.06 8.44 5.73
N TYR A 88 14.45 7.46 5.08
CA TYR A 88 14.91 6.94 3.79
C TYR A 88 14.84 7.99 2.68
N CYS A 89 13.73 8.73 2.58
CA CYS A 89 13.58 9.80 1.59
C CYS A 89 14.62 10.93 1.81
N ILE A 90 14.85 11.32 3.06
CA ILE A 90 15.87 12.31 3.39
C ILE A 90 17.25 11.81 2.96
N PHE A 91 17.58 10.54 3.29
CA PHE A 91 18.84 9.94 2.87
C PHE A 91 19.01 9.95 1.34
N CYS A 92 17.98 9.56 0.59
CA CYS A 92 18.00 9.57 -0.87
C CYS A 92 18.15 10.98 -1.43
N ASN A 93 17.45 11.96 -0.89
CA ASN A 93 17.52 13.37 -1.31
C ASN A 93 18.91 13.97 -1.08
N VAL A 94 19.51 13.67 0.06
CA VAL A 94 20.89 14.12 0.36
C VAL A 94 21.89 13.45 -0.59
N LYS A 95 21.79 12.12 -0.76
CA LYS A 95 22.67 11.34 -1.63
C LYS A 95 22.61 11.81 -3.10
N ASN A 96 21.40 12.05 -3.60
CA ASN A 96 21.17 12.43 -5.00
C ASN A 96 21.18 13.96 -5.22
N ARG A 97 21.31 14.76 -4.16
CA ARG A 97 21.26 16.22 -4.18
C ARG A 97 19.97 16.81 -4.79
N THR A 98 18.85 16.09 -4.63
CA THR A 98 17.53 16.43 -5.21
C THR A 98 16.67 17.30 -4.28
N GLY A 99 17.15 17.68 -3.11
CA GLY A 99 16.37 18.48 -2.16
C GLY A 99 15.92 19.84 -2.69
N ARG A 100 16.69 20.45 -3.64
CA ARG A 100 16.29 21.71 -4.30
C ARG A 100 15.14 21.55 -5.27
N ASP A 101 14.95 20.37 -5.84
CA ASP A 101 13.96 20.13 -6.90
C ASP A 101 12.53 20.35 -6.38
N TYR A 102 12.30 20.13 -5.08
CA TYR A 102 11.00 20.41 -4.45
C TYR A 102 10.58 21.88 -4.50
N PHE A 103 11.54 22.81 -4.61
CA PHE A 103 11.29 24.25 -4.58
C PHE A 103 11.61 24.94 -5.93
N SER A 104 12.19 24.21 -6.89
CA SER A 104 12.59 24.73 -8.20
C SER A 104 11.51 24.63 -9.26
N VAL A 105 10.36 24.01 -8.94
CA VAL A 105 9.24 23.83 -9.87
C VAL A 105 8.29 25.04 -9.84
N PRO A 106 7.59 25.33 -10.96
CA PRO A 106 6.56 26.37 -11.00
C PRO A 106 5.50 26.16 -9.93
N ALA A 107 4.99 27.27 -9.34
CA ALA A 107 4.02 27.21 -8.24
C ALA A 107 2.78 26.36 -8.55
N GLY A 108 2.26 26.40 -9.79
CA GLY A 108 1.12 25.59 -10.20
C GLY A 108 1.42 24.08 -10.15
N VAL A 109 2.61 23.65 -10.55
CA VAL A 109 3.04 22.26 -10.48
C VAL A 109 3.21 21.84 -9.02
N TRP A 110 3.79 22.71 -8.19
CA TRP A 110 3.95 22.44 -6.76
C TRP A 110 2.60 22.24 -6.06
N VAL A 111 1.65 23.15 -6.28
CA VAL A 111 0.29 23.06 -5.70
C VAL A 111 -0.41 21.76 -6.13
N ASN A 112 -0.37 21.44 -7.43
CA ASN A 112 -0.97 20.21 -7.94
C ASN A 112 -0.36 18.97 -7.29
N ASN A 113 0.98 18.91 -7.18
CA ASN A 113 1.65 17.77 -6.55
C ASN A 113 1.25 17.63 -5.09
N VAL A 114 1.20 18.72 -4.32
CA VAL A 114 0.76 18.69 -2.92
C VAL A 114 -0.70 18.21 -2.80
N LEU A 115 -1.59 18.74 -3.64
CA LEU A 115 -3.01 18.36 -3.62
C LEU A 115 -3.19 16.87 -3.96
N PHE A 116 -2.54 16.37 -5.00
CA PHE A 116 -2.63 14.96 -5.37
C PHE A 116 -1.99 14.05 -4.33
N CYS A 117 -0.86 14.44 -3.75
CA CYS A 117 -0.25 13.69 -2.64
C CYS A 117 -1.16 13.66 -1.41
N ALA A 118 -1.79 14.78 -1.05
CA ALA A 118 -2.72 14.85 0.06
C ALA A 118 -3.96 13.97 -0.21
N LEU A 119 -4.53 14.05 -1.42
CA LEU A 119 -5.66 13.21 -1.82
C LEU A 119 -5.31 11.72 -1.77
N ALA A 120 -4.13 11.34 -2.31
CA ALA A 120 -3.65 9.97 -2.25
C ALA A 120 -3.48 9.49 -0.80
N GLY A 121 -2.96 10.34 0.10
CA GLY A 121 -2.84 10.04 1.52
C GLY A 121 -4.18 9.82 2.21
N VAL A 122 -5.18 10.67 1.93
CA VAL A 122 -6.54 10.52 2.45
C VAL A 122 -7.18 9.22 1.96
N LEU A 123 -7.09 8.93 0.66
CA LEU A 123 -7.61 7.69 0.06
C LEU A 123 -6.91 6.46 0.64
N TRP A 124 -5.59 6.52 0.82
CA TRP A 124 -4.83 5.42 1.42
C TRP A 124 -5.21 5.19 2.88
N TYR A 125 -5.39 6.25 3.67
CA TYR A 125 -5.80 6.12 5.07
C TYR A 125 -7.24 5.62 5.22
N SER A 126 -8.13 6.01 4.31
CA SER A 126 -9.56 5.63 4.37
C SER A 126 -9.80 4.12 4.36
N GLN A 127 -8.91 3.32 3.73
CA GLN A 127 -9.00 1.86 3.77
C GLN A 127 -8.83 1.30 5.20
N PHE A 128 -7.96 1.90 6.01
CA PHE A 128 -7.77 1.46 7.41
C PHE A 128 -8.92 1.88 8.29
N PHE A 129 -9.48 3.05 8.02
CA PHE A 129 -10.70 3.50 8.67
C PHE A 129 -11.86 2.54 8.40
N GLY A 130 -12.05 2.15 7.13
CA GLY A 130 -13.02 1.14 6.73
C GLY A 130 -12.75 -0.24 7.34
N LEU A 131 -11.48 -0.65 7.45
CA LEU A 131 -11.09 -1.88 8.13
C LEU A 131 -11.48 -1.87 9.61
N GLY A 132 -11.23 -0.76 10.32
CA GLY A 132 -11.59 -0.60 11.73
C GLY A 132 -13.09 -0.70 11.94
N MET A 133 -13.86 0.01 11.11
CA MET A 133 -15.33 -0.08 11.12
C MET A 133 -15.80 -1.51 10.81
N GLY A 134 -15.26 -2.15 9.79
CA GLY A 134 -15.60 -3.53 9.43
C GLY A 134 -15.35 -4.51 10.57
N LYS A 135 -14.20 -4.39 11.24
CA LYS A 135 -13.87 -5.25 12.40
C LYS A 135 -14.89 -5.12 13.53
N SER A 136 -15.42 -3.92 13.81
CA SER A 136 -16.42 -3.73 14.87
C SER A 136 -17.77 -4.40 14.53
N PHE A 137 -18.17 -4.48 13.28
CA PHE A 137 -19.36 -5.20 12.85
C PHE A 137 -19.21 -6.73 12.91
N PHE A 138 -17.99 -7.25 12.78
CA PHE A 138 -17.67 -8.67 12.82
C PHE A 138 -17.08 -9.14 14.16
N ALA A 139 -17.30 -8.39 15.23
CA ALA A 139 -16.75 -8.69 16.56
C ALA A 139 -17.13 -10.11 17.06
N GLU A 140 -18.32 -10.60 16.71
CA GLU A 140 -18.82 -11.93 17.07
C GLU A 140 -18.39 -13.05 16.09
N ALA A 141 -17.65 -12.71 15.02
CA ALA A 141 -17.21 -13.67 14.00
C ALA A 141 -15.66 -13.78 13.99
N PRO A 142 -15.04 -14.57 14.88
CA PRO A 142 -13.59 -14.63 15.05
C PRO A 142 -12.86 -15.05 13.78
N LEU A 143 -13.46 -15.88 12.95
CA LEU A 143 -12.89 -16.27 11.67
C LEU A 143 -12.79 -15.09 10.69
N MET A 144 -13.82 -14.24 10.61
CA MET A 144 -13.83 -13.04 9.79
C MET A 144 -12.80 -12.02 10.28
N LEU A 145 -12.66 -11.86 11.59
CA LEU A 145 -11.63 -10.99 12.17
C LEU A 145 -10.23 -11.44 11.81
N ALA A 146 -9.94 -12.75 11.94
CA ALA A 146 -8.63 -13.32 11.63
C ALA A 146 -8.24 -13.11 10.15
N PHE A 147 -9.20 -13.22 9.23
CA PHE A 147 -8.95 -13.06 7.80
C PHE A 147 -9.14 -11.63 7.26
N SER A 148 -9.62 -10.68 8.08
CA SER A 148 -9.94 -9.32 7.65
C SER A 148 -8.78 -8.62 6.93
N TRP A 149 -7.55 -8.76 7.44
CA TRP A 149 -6.35 -8.20 6.82
C TRP A 149 -6.03 -8.84 5.47
N SER A 150 -6.10 -10.17 5.40
CA SER A 150 -5.83 -10.91 4.17
C SER A 150 -6.85 -10.59 3.08
N ILE A 151 -8.12 -10.42 3.43
CA ILE A 151 -9.20 -10.01 2.52
C ILE A 151 -8.92 -8.61 1.99
N LEU A 152 -8.61 -7.64 2.88
CA LEU A 152 -8.29 -6.28 2.49
C LEU A 152 -7.11 -6.23 1.51
N MET A 153 -6.01 -6.92 1.82
CA MET A 153 -4.82 -6.96 0.96
C MET A 153 -5.09 -7.65 -0.38
N SER A 154 -5.88 -8.72 -0.40
CA SER A 154 -6.26 -9.41 -1.63
C SER A 154 -7.11 -8.53 -2.54
N LEU A 155 -8.06 -7.79 -1.98
CA LEU A 155 -8.88 -6.82 -2.72
C LEU A 155 -8.04 -5.67 -3.25
N ASN A 156 -7.10 -5.13 -2.48
CA ASN A 156 -6.18 -4.10 -2.95
C ASN A 156 -5.36 -4.57 -4.16
N VAL A 157 -4.82 -5.79 -4.12
CA VAL A 157 -4.09 -6.37 -5.25
C VAL A 157 -5.02 -6.56 -6.45
N LEU A 158 -6.22 -7.07 -6.24
CA LEU A 158 -7.20 -7.29 -7.31
C LEU A 158 -7.55 -5.97 -8.02
N PHE A 159 -7.99 -4.97 -7.26
CA PHE A 159 -8.43 -3.69 -7.81
C PHE A 159 -7.29 -2.90 -8.44
N SER A 160 -6.08 -2.90 -7.86
CA SER A 160 -4.93 -2.23 -8.45
C SER A 160 -4.53 -2.84 -9.79
N ASN A 161 -4.60 -4.19 -9.92
CA ASN A 161 -4.34 -4.86 -11.19
C ASN A 161 -5.43 -4.58 -12.23
N LEU A 162 -6.71 -4.62 -11.83
CA LEU A 162 -7.82 -4.25 -12.72
C LEU A 162 -7.67 -2.83 -13.23
N TRP A 163 -7.38 -1.88 -12.34
CA TRP A 163 -7.16 -0.49 -12.71
C TRP A 163 -5.94 -0.31 -13.61
N GLY A 164 -4.85 -1.03 -13.34
CA GLY A 164 -3.66 -1.05 -14.20
C GLY A 164 -3.98 -1.55 -15.61
N ILE A 165 -4.75 -2.63 -15.73
CA ILE A 165 -5.17 -3.17 -17.03
C ILE A 165 -6.04 -2.15 -17.77
N LEU A 166 -7.01 -1.55 -17.11
CA LEU A 166 -7.92 -0.58 -17.71
C LEU A 166 -7.18 0.70 -18.15
N SER A 167 -6.32 1.26 -17.30
CA SER A 167 -5.63 2.52 -17.58
C SER A 167 -4.51 2.36 -18.61
N VAL A 168 -3.72 1.27 -18.57
CA VAL A 168 -2.61 1.02 -19.50
C VAL A 168 -3.13 0.53 -20.84
N SER A 169 -4.22 -0.23 -20.89
CA SER A 169 -4.82 -0.69 -22.16
C SER A 169 -5.29 0.47 -23.03
N TYR A 170 -5.78 1.56 -22.43
CA TYR A 170 -6.20 2.74 -23.17
C TYR A 170 -5.02 3.56 -23.72
N THR A 171 -3.87 3.56 -23.06
CA THR A 171 -2.69 4.33 -23.51
C THR A 171 -1.91 3.64 -24.63
N HIS A 172 -2.00 2.31 -24.78
CA HIS A 172 -1.36 1.56 -25.86
C HIS A 172 -2.23 1.39 -27.12
N LEU A 173 -3.52 1.70 -27.05
CA LEU A 173 -4.42 1.69 -28.20
C LEU A 173 -4.47 3.03 -28.96
N THR A 174 -3.82 4.07 -28.47
CA THR A 174 -3.77 5.41 -29.07
C THR A 174 -2.41 5.77 -29.68
N LEU A 175 -1.49 4.82 -29.77
CA LEU A 175 -0.22 4.89 -30.50
C LEU A 175 -0.18 3.84 -31.60
#